data_3d0fbdc215b077d67f62ecdeb242361f
#
_entry.id   3d0fbdc215b077d67f62ecdeb242361f
#
_cell.length_a   1.000
_cell.length_b   1.000
_cell.length_c   1.000
_cell.angle_alpha   90.00
_cell.angle_beta   90.00
_cell.angle_gamma   90.00
#
_symmetry.space_group_name_H-M   'P 1'
#
loop_
_entity.id
_entity.type
_entity.pdbx_description
1 polymer ?
#
loop_
_entity_poly.entity_id
_entity_poly.type
_entity_poly.pdbx_seq_one_letter_code
_entity_poly.pdbx_strand_id
1 'polypeptide(L)'
;MWEFFTKEVVRGRHALCPGRIGYTKEPAFAGEGVFAMRFTKMEGLGNDYIYVNCLRETPENLPALARRLSDRHFGVGADGLICIKPGRSGDFTMEMYNADGSRGSMCGNGIRCVGKYVYDKGLTRKTCLTIDTDAGTRFLELHVRGGVVQAATVDMGEAGLLPAMELEAGGEKLTLHPVWMGNPHGVVFCQKPEEVELERLGPLLEHHPAVGERINVEFAACPDGKHLTLRVWERGSGITLACGTGACAAFAAGRKEGLCGERVLAHLPGGTLALEQRGERVYMTGPARLVFEGELPQKEGGGEHI
;
A
#
# COMPACT_ATOMS: atom_id res chain seq x y z
N MET A 1 -10.64 -11.54 -16.96
CA MET A 1 -10.40 -10.77 -15.72
C MET A 1 -10.00 -9.33 -16.01
N TRP A 2 -9.34 -9.04 -17.12
CA TRP A 2 -8.77 -7.72 -17.49
C TRP A 2 -9.73 -6.78 -18.23
N GLU A 3 -10.79 -7.30 -18.89
CA GLU A 3 -11.84 -6.45 -19.52
C GLU A 3 -12.61 -5.60 -18.49
N PHE A 4 -12.61 -6.00 -17.22
CA PHE A 4 -13.24 -5.26 -16.14
C PHE A 4 -12.49 -3.96 -15.80
N PHE A 5 -11.14 -4.01 -15.78
CA PHE A 5 -10.33 -2.81 -15.49
C PHE A 5 -10.42 -1.74 -16.58
N THR A 6 -10.70 -2.12 -17.83
CA THR A 6 -10.70 -1.18 -18.96
C THR A 6 -12.05 -0.53 -19.27
N LYS A 7 -13.18 -1.14 -18.85
CA LYS A 7 -14.52 -0.66 -19.26
C LYS A 7 -15.33 0.04 -18.16
N GLU A 8 -15.17 -0.28 -16.88
CA GLU A 8 -16.02 0.25 -15.81
C GLU A 8 -15.41 1.36 -14.96
N VAL A 9 -14.08 1.54 -14.96
CA VAL A 9 -13.41 2.68 -14.27
C VAL A 9 -13.75 4.04 -14.90
N VAL A 10 -14.46 4.06 -16.04
CA VAL A 10 -14.72 5.27 -16.86
C VAL A 10 -15.93 6.10 -16.39
N ARG A 11 -16.75 5.65 -15.41
CA ARG A 11 -17.97 6.38 -14.99
C ARG A 11 -18.07 6.60 -13.49
N GLY A 12 -17.18 7.37 -12.89
CA GLY A 12 -17.30 7.81 -11.51
C GLY A 12 -17.65 9.30 -11.40
N ARG A 13 -18.91 9.65 -11.13
CA ARG A 13 -19.29 10.97 -10.63
C ARG A 13 -19.12 10.98 -9.12
N HIS A 14 -18.48 12.01 -8.58
CA HIS A 14 -18.40 12.25 -7.16
C HIS A 14 -19.81 12.35 -6.55
N ALA A 15 -20.21 11.34 -5.76
CA ALA A 15 -21.32 11.44 -4.86
C ALA A 15 -20.76 11.63 -3.44
N LEU A 16 -21.03 12.77 -2.83
CA LEU A 16 -20.79 13.00 -1.41
C LEU A 16 -21.63 12.00 -0.62
N CYS A 17 -21.00 11.14 0.17
CA CYS A 17 -21.67 10.16 1.03
C CYS A 17 -22.07 10.82 2.36
N PRO A 18 -23.34 10.93 2.70
CA PRO A 18 -23.76 11.34 4.04
C PRO A 18 -23.98 10.13 4.96
N GLY A 19 -23.60 10.23 6.24
CA GLY A 19 -24.10 9.39 7.33
C GLY A 19 -23.06 8.73 8.21
N ARG A 20 -23.20 8.90 9.53
CA ARG A 20 -22.48 8.13 10.58
C ARG A 20 -22.90 6.67 10.56
N ILE A 21 -21.93 5.76 10.74
CA ILE A 21 -22.13 4.31 10.70
C ILE A 21 -22.47 3.79 12.10
N GLY A 22 -23.56 2.97 12.18
CA GLY A 22 -23.69 1.99 13.25
C GLY A 22 -22.97 0.70 12.83
N TYR A 23 -22.01 0.23 13.61
CA TYR A 23 -21.31 -1.02 13.35
C TYR A 23 -22.29 -2.20 13.47
N THR A 24 -22.37 -3.03 12.43
CA THR A 24 -23.12 -4.28 12.50
C THR A 24 -22.33 -5.33 13.29
N LYS A 25 -23.03 -6.15 14.08
CA LYS A 25 -22.39 -7.23 14.85
C LYS A 25 -21.83 -8.29 13.89
N GLU A 26 -20.54 -8.63 14.02
CA GLU A 26 -20.06 -9.93 13.54
C GLU A 26 -20.87 -11.03 14.26
N PRO A 27 -21.24 -12.12 13.56
CA PRO A 27 -21.88 -13.24 14.23
C PRO A 27 -20.95 -13.76 15.33
N ALA A 28 -21.46 -13.78 16.56
CA ALA A 28 -20.77 -14.38 17.68
C ALA A 28 -20.68 -15.89 17.43
N PHE A 29 -19.49 -16.39 17.16
CA PHE A 29 -19.23 -17.83 17.29
C PHE A 29 -19.30 -18.17 18.79
N ALA A 30 -20.31 -18.97 19.14
CA ALA A 30 -20.47 -19.50 20.48
C ALA A 30 -19.36 -20.53 20.75
N GLY A 31 -18.47 -20.17 21.64
CA GLY A 31 -17.45 -21.03 22.22
C GLY A 31 -16.93 -20.34 23.47
N GLU A 32 -17.46 -20.73 24.63
CA GLU A 32 -16.89 -20.37 25.93
C GLU A 32 -15.51 -21.04 26.03
N GLY A 33 -14.43 -20.26 25.89
CA GLY A 33 -13.09 -20.72 26.08
C GLY A 33 -12.07 -19.72 25.58
N VAL A 34 -11.27 -19.21 26.49
CA VAL A 34 -9.96 -18.54 26.29
C VAL A 34 -9.88 -17.69 25.01
N PHE A 35 -9.98 -16.38 25.13
CA PHE A 35 -9.98 -15.45 24.01
C PHE A 35 -8.73 -15.60 23.15
N ALA A 36 -8.84 -16.31 22.05
CA ALA A 36 -7.82 -16.37 20.99
C ALA A 36 -7.86 -15.09 20.18
N MET A 37 -6.72 -14.44 19.93
CA MET A 37 -6.66 -13.28 19.05
C MET A 37 -6.84 -13.72 17.60
N ARG A 38 -7.89 -13.24 16.94
CA ARG A 38 -8.15 -13.49 15.52
C ARG A 38 -7.39 -12.52 14.65
N PHE A 39 -6.88 -13.05 13.54
CA PHE A 39 -6.23 -12.24 12.53
C PHE A 39 -6.63 -12.69 11.13
N THR A 40 -6.44 -11.79 10.16
CA THR A 40 -6.60 -12.08 8.74
C THR A 40 -5.30 -11.74 8.03
N LYS A 41 -4.74 -12.66 7.26
CA LYS A 41 -3.62 -12.37 6.38
C LYS A 41 -4.15 -11.95 5.01
N MET A 42 -3.71 -10.78 4.56
CA MET A 42 -4.09 -10.23 3.25
C MET A 42 -2.85 -9.67 2.53
N GLU A 43 -2.94 -9.59 1.21
CA GLU A 43 -1.88 -9.04 0.36
C GLU A 43 -2.42 -8.10 -0.71
N GLY A 44 -1.59 -7.15 -1.12
CA GLY A 44 -1.77 -6.33 -2.30
C GLY A 44 -0.48 -6.30 -3.12
N LEU A 45 -0.46 -6.97 -4.27
CA LEU A 45 0.71 -7.12 -5.14
C LEU A 45 1.93 -7.74 -4.46
N GLY A 46 1.73 -8.76 -3.61
CA GLY A 46 2.79 -9.46 -2.89
C GLY A 46 3.28 -8.77 -1.62
N ASN A 47 2.85 -7.53 -1.35
CA ASN A 47 3.07 -6.88 -0.07
C ASN A 47 2.01 -7.34 0.92
N ASP A 48 2.39 -8.16 1.91
CA ASP A 48 1.51 -8.91 2.77
C ASP A 48 1.53 -8.43 4.22
N TYR A 49 0.34 -8.25 4.80
CA TYR A 49 0.17 -7.81 6.19
C TYR A 49 -0.77 -8.74 6.96
N ILE A 50 -0.60 -8.72 8.28
CA ILE A 50 -1.52 -9.32 9.23
C ILE A 50 -2.50 -8.22 9.68
N TYR A 51 -3.79 -8.46 9.50
CA TYR A 51 -4.86 -7.51 9.86
C TYR A 51 -5.54 -7.96 11.13
N VAL A 52 -5.67 -7.06 12.09
CA VAL A 52 -6.37 -7.28 13.36
C VAL A 52 -7.51 -6.29 13.49
N ASN A 53 -8.70 -6.82 13.81
CA ASN A 53 -9.87 -6.00 14.09
C ASN A 53 -9.78 -5.43 15.51
N CYS A 54 -9.45 -4.14 15.60
CA CYS A 54 -9.32 -3.40 16.85
C CYS A 54 -10.50 -2.43 17.09
N LEU A 55 -11.69 -2.72 16.52
CA LEU A 55 -12.87 -1.87 16.70
C LEU A 55 -13.43 -1.89 18.12
N ARG A 56 -13.18 -2.96 18.87
CA ARG A 56 -13.63 -3.11 20.25
C ARG A 56 -12.50 -3.14 21.25
N GLU A 57 -11.47 -3.88 20.92
CA GLU A 57 -10.30 -4.11 21.77
C GLU A 57 -9.03 -4.03 20.95
N THR A 58 -8.01 -3.40 21.50
CA THR A 58 -6.69 -3.28 20.86
C THR A 58 -5.70 -4.12 21.67
N PRO A 59 -4.96 -5.03 21.03
CA PRO A 59 -3.93 -5.79 21.71
C PRO A 59 -2.87 -4.88 22.36
N GLU A 60 -2.37 -5.31 23.50
CA GLU A 60 -1.26 -4.62 24.16
C GLU A 60 0.03 -4.74 23.33
N ASN A 61 0.90 -3.73 23.46
CA ASN A 61 2.24 -3.69 22.86
C ASN A 61 2.27 -4.09 21.37
N LEU A 62 1.56 -3.32 20.54
CA LEU A 62 1.48 -3.55 19.09
C LEU A 62 2.87 -3.65 18.39
N PRO A 63 3.91 -2.87 18.76
CA PRO A 63 5.25 -3.06 18.21
C PRO A 63 5.85 -4.44 18.45
N ALA A 64 5.72 -4.97 19.66
CA ALA A 64 6.21 -6.32 19.96
C ALA A 64 5.38 -7.41 19.28
N LEU A 65 4.05 -7.19 19.19
CA LEU A 65 3.14 -8.07 18.46
C LEU A 65 3.51 -8.13 16.97
N ALA A 66 3.77 -6.97 16.35
CA ALA A 66 4.17 -6.89 14.95
C ALA A 66 5.46 -7.69 14.70
N ARG A 67 6.51 -7.49 15.50
CA ARG A 67 7.76 -8.27 15.39
C ARG A 67 7.51 -9.77 15.48
N ARG A 68 6.77 -10.20 16.50
CA ARG A 68 6.49 -11.63 16.72
C ARG A 68 5.70 -12.25 15.57
N LEU A 69 4.64 -11.60 15.12
CA LEU A 69 3.75 -12.15 14.10
C LEU A 69 4.36 -12.07 12.69
N SER A 70 5.17 -11.06 12.41
CA SER A 70 5.77 -10.86 11.09
C SER A 70 6.93 -11.82 10.81
N ASP A 71 7.50 -12.45 11.84
CA ASP A 71 8.55 -13.46 11.64
C ASP A 71 8.03 -14.59 10.75
N ARG A 72 8.76 -14.87 9.65
CA ARG A 72 8.33 -15.86 8.63
C ARG A 72 8.63 -17.31 9.04
N HIS A 73 9.41 -17.51 10.10
CA HIS A 73 9.79 -18.83 10.60
C HIS A 73 9.10 -19.18 11.93
N PHE A 74 8.97 -18.20 12.82
CA PHE A 74 8.45 -18.41 14.18
C PHE A 74 7.10 -17.72 14.43
N GLY A 75 6.60 -16.96 13.45
CA GLY A 75 5.32 -16.27 13.49
C GLY A 75 4.38 -16.71 12.38
N VAL A 76 3.48 -15.82 12.00
CA VAL A 76 2.60 -15.97 10.83
C VAL A 76 3.35 -15.66 9.53
N GLY A 77 4.35 -14.77 9.62
CA GLY A 77 5.13 -14.27 8.51
C GLY A 77 4.37 -13.19 7.72
N ALA A 78 4.89 -11.97 7.70
CA ALA A 78 4.33 -10.85 6.95
C ALA A 78 5.34 -9.69 6.88
N ASP A 79 5.04 -8.68 6.05
CA ASP A 79 5.78 -7.41 6.01
C ASP A 79 5.43 -6.51 7.20
N GLY A 80 4.37 -6.85 7.95
CA GLY A 80 3.97 -6.13 9.15
C GLY A 80 2.56 -6.44 9.65
N LEU A 81 2.10 -5.59 10.55
CA LEU A 81 0.81 -5.65 11.22
C LEU A 81 -0.02 -4.41 10.93
N ILE A 82 -1.29 -4.57 10.60
CA ILE A 82 -2.26 -3.48 10.47
C ILE A 82 -3.40 -3.69 11.44
N CYS A 83 -3.63 -2.69 12.30
CA CYS A 83 -4.77 -2.62 13.21
C CYS A 83 -5.86 -1.74 12.59
N ILE A 84 -7.06 -2.30 12.46
CA ILE A 84 -8.24 -1.58 11.99
C ILE A 84 -9.00 -1.08 13.23
N LYS A 85 -9.02 0.24 13.41
CA LYS A 85 -9.61 0.91 14.58
C LYS A 85 -10.82 1.75 14.19
N PRO A 86 -11.64 2.20 15.15
CA PRO A 86 -12.67 3.20 14.91
C PRO A 86 -12.09 4.45 14.27
N GLY A 87 -12.80 5.05 13.33
CA GLY A 87 -12.39 6.31 12.71
C GLY A 87 -12.30 7.44 13.72
N ARG A 88 -11.31 8.30 13.58
CA ARG A 88 -11.18 9.56 14.33
C ARG A 88 -12.01 10.66 13.68
N SER A 89 -11.81 10.85 12.38
CA SER A 89 -12.57 11.75 11.49
C SER A 89 -13.13 11.01 10.28
N GLY A 90 -12.47 9.94 9.85
CA GLY A 90 -12.91 9.04 8.78
C GLY A 90 -13.85 7.94 9.28
N ASP A 91 -14.18 7.03 8.37
CA ASP A 91 -15.00 5.86 8.67
C ASP A 91 -14.27 4.84 9.55
N PHE A 92 -12.97 4.65 9.29
CA PHE A 92 -12.08 3.77 10.05
C PHE A 92 -10.70 4.40 10.18
N THR A 93 -9.87 3.83 11.06
CA THR A 93 -8.45 4.17 11.20
C THR A 93 -7.60 2.96 10.86
N MET A 94 -6.61 3.15 10.01
CA MET A 94 -5.53 2.20 9.75
C MET A 94 -4.30 2.61 10.56
N GLU A 95 -3.92 1.78 11.51
CA GLU A 95 -2.68 1.92 12.26
C GLU A 95 -1.74 0.77 11.89
N MET A 96 -0.54 1.06 11.40
CA MET A 96 0.34 0.03 10.86
C MET A 96 1.71 0.01 11.54
N TYR A 97 2.29 -1.18 11.59
CA TYR A 97 3.62 -1.47 12.10
C TYR A 97 4.36 -2.35 11.10
N ASN A 98 5.61 -2.01 10.81
CA ASN A 98 6.50 -2.83 10.00
C ASN A 98 6.91 -4.12 10.74
N ALA A 99 7.54 -5.05 10.05
CA ALA A 99 8.00 -6.30 10.64
C ALA A 99 8.99 -6.11 11.80
N ASP A 100 9.77 -5.02 11.81
CA ASP A 100 10.68 -4.65 12.90
C ASP A 100 9.99 -4.00 14.10
N GLY A 101 8.66 -3.81 14.03
CA GLY A 101 7.85 -3.15 15.04
C GLY A 101 7.86 -1.62 14.95
N SER A 102 8.57 -1.03 14.02
CA SER A 102 8.50 0.41 13.77
C SER A 102 7.13 0.82 13.23
N ARG A 103 6.69 2.03 13.58
CA ARG A 103 5.39 2.55 13.12
C ARG A 103 5.50 3.07 11.69
N GLY A 104 4.62 2.58 10.81
CA GLY A 104 4.49 3.09 9.46
C GLY A 104 3.39 4.15 9.36
N SER A 105 3.58 5.16 8.52
CA SER A 105 2.61 6.24 8.36
C SER A 105 1.44 5.89 7.44
N MET A 106 1.69 5.18 6.34
CA MET A 106 0.69 4.71 5.37
C MET A 106 1.32 3.70 4.41
N CYS A 107 0.52 2.73 3.96
CA CYS A 107 0.87 1.79 2.89
C CYS A 107 -0.28 1.72 1.89
N GLY A 108 -0.01 2.06 0.62
CA GLY A 108 -1.02 2.05 -0.45
C GLY A 108 -1.57 0.64 -0.73
N ASN A 109 -0.76 -0.40 -0.59
CA ASN A 109 -1.18 -1.79 -0.70
C ASN A 109 -2.04 -2.20 0.50
N GLY A 110 -1.56 -1.87 1.70
CA GLY A 110 -2.25 -2.19 2.96
C GLY A 110 -3.62 -1.53 3.09
N ILE A 111 -3.76 -0.26 2.69
CA ILE A 111 -5.04 0.45 2.84
C ILE A 111 -6.13 -0.10 1.90
N ARG A 112 -5.76 -0.63 0.70
CA ARG A 112 -6.73 -1.31 -0.17
C ARG A 112 -7.30 -2.56 0.51
N CYS A 113 -6.44 -3.30 1.21
CA CYS A 113 -6.84 -4.46 1.99
C CYS A 113 -7.71 -4.07 3.19
N VAL A 114 -7.46 -2.93 3.86
CA VAL A 114 -8.36 -2.39 4.89
C VAL A 114 -9.76 -2.16 4.32
N GLY A 115 -9.86 -1.49 3.16
CA GLY A 115 -11.13 -1.26 2.48
C GLY A 115 -11.89 -2.54 2.18
N LYS A 116 -11.18 -3.54 1.62
CA LYS A 116 -11.74 -4.89 1.38
C LYS A 116 -12.17 -5.56 2.67
N TYR A 117 -11.33 -5.54 3.71
CA TYR A 117 -11.61 -6.16 5.00
C TYR A 117 -12.92 -5.65 5.59
N VAL A 118 -13.05 -4.33 5.73
CA VAL A 118 -14.22 -3.75 6.41
C VAL A 118 -15.53 -3.97 5.65
N TYR A 119 -15.46 -4.05 4.31
CA TYR A 119 -16.63 -4.33 3.49
C TYR A 119 -16.99 -5.83 3.52
N ASP A 120 -16.04 -6.72 3.21
CA ASP A 120 -16.28 -8.16 3.09
C ASP A 120 -16.65 -8.79 4.44
N LYS A 121 -16.14 -8.24 5.56
CA LYS A 121 -16.53 -8.63 6.92
C LYS A 121 -17.87 -8.03 7.38
N GLY A 122 -18.54 -7.25 6.53
CA GLY A 122 -19.84 -6.65 6.87
C GLY A 122 -19.78 -5.53 7.91
N LEU A 123 -18.58 -4.97 8.18
CA LEU A 123 -18.43 -3.85 9.12
C LEU A 123 -18.97 -2.54 8.52
N THR A 124 -19.11 -2.49 7.20
CA THR A 124 -19.76 -1.41 6.47
C THR A 124 -20.41 -1.93 5.19
N ARG A 125 -21.38 -1.16 4.66
CA ARG A 125 -21.98 -1.35 3.33
C ARG A 125 -21.58 -0.25 2.35
N LYS A 126 -20.78 0.72 2.80
CA LYS A 126 -20.30 1.81 1.95
C LYS A 126 -19.26 1.28 0.97
N THR A 127 -19.35 1.71 -0.28
CA THR A 127 -18.32 1.47 -1.31
C THR A 127 -17.35 2.65 -1.45
N CYS A 128 -17.68 3.79 -0.87
CA CYS A 128 -16.79 4.94 -0.72
C CYS A 128 -16.46 5.10 0.76
N LEU A 129 -15.19 5.08 1.10
CA LEU A 129 -14.70 5.11 2.48
C LEU A 129 -13.65 6.19 2.68
N THR A 130 -13.60 6.70 3.89
CA THR A 130 -12.50 7.52 4.38
C THR A 130 -11.74 6.76 5.47
N ILE A 131 -10.43 6.60 5.28
CA ILE A 131 -9.57 5.88 6.23
C ILE A 131 -8.54 6.86 6.78
N ASP A 132 -8.57 7.06 8.10
CA ASP A 132 -7.56 7.82 8.80
C ASP A 132 -6.25 7.04 8.88
N THR A 133 -5.14 7.69 8.55
CA THR A 133 -3.78 7.17 8.66
C THR A 133 -2.89 8.20 9.35
N ASP A 134 -1.65 7.83 9.70
CA ASP A 134 -0.69 8.78 10.24
C ASP A 134 -0.18 9.77 9.17
N ALA A 135 -0.37 9.46 7.88
CA ALA A 135 -0.12 10.37 6.76
C ALA A 135 -1.38 11.18 6.34
N GLY A 136 -2.39 11.26 7.20
CA GLY A 136 -3.67 11.92 6.93
C GLY A 136 -4.76 10.97 6.45
N THR A 137 -5.96 11.51 6.29
CA THR A 137 -7.13 10.75 5.83
C THR A 137 -7.05 10.47 4.33
N ARG A 138 -7.32 9.23 3.93
CA ARG A 138 -7.35 8.79 2.54
C ARG A 138 -8.77 8.41 2.12
N PHE A 139 -9.12 8.77 0.90
CA PHE A 139 -10.38 8.37 0.28
C PHE A 139 -10.17 7.09 -0.53
N LEU A 140 -11.10 6.14 -0.37
CA LEU A 140 -11.13 4.87 -1.10
C LEU A 140 -12.46 4.69 -1.81
N GLU A 141 -12.39 4.18 -3.04
CA GLU A 141 -13.54 3.68 -3.80
C GLU A 141 -13.37 2.17 -3.99
N LEU A 142 -14.33 1.38 -3.48
CA LEU A 142 -14.29 -0.07 -3.52
C LEU A 142 -15.01 -0.59 -4.77
N HIS A 143 -14.34 -1.45 -5.52
CA HIS A 143 -14.90 -2.12 -6.69
C HIS A 143 -15.46 -3.47 -6.30
N VAL A 144 -16.78 -3.51 -6.09
CA VAL A 144 -17.50 -4.71 -5.60
C VAL A 144 -18.10 -5.49 -6.76
N ARG A 145 -17.88 -6.81 -6.76
CA ARG A 145 -18.52 -7.73 -7.70
C ARG A 145 -18.94 -8.99 -6.94
N GLY A 146 -20.19 -9.41 -7.12
CA GLY A 146 -20.74 -10.58 -6.43
C GLY A 146 -20.75 -10.42 -4.89
N GLY A 147 -20.87 -9.19 -4.39
CA GLY A 147 -20.87 -8.91 -2.94
C GLY A 147 -19.48 -8.90 -2.28
N VAL A 148 -18.41 -9.04 -3.05
CA VAL A 148 -17.02 -9.08 -2.58
C VAL A 148 -16.18 -8.02 -3.27
N VAL A 149 -15.32 -7.32 -2.54
CA VAL A 149 -14.38 -6.33 -3.09
C VAL A 149 -13.30 -7.04 -3.90
N GLN A 150 -13.17 -6.68 -5.17
CA GLN A 150 -12.14 -7.20 -6.07
C GLN A 150 -10.91 -6.31 -6.15
N ALA A 151 -11.12 -5.00 -6.04
CA ALA A 151 -10.09 -3.98 -6.09
C ALA A 151 -10.53 -2.74 -5.31
N ALA A 152 -9.60 -1.86 -5.02
CA ALA A 152 -9.89 -0.54 -4.46
C ALA A 152 -9.08 0.54 -5.17
N THR A 153 -9.71 1.67 -5.43
CA THR A 153 -9.06 2.92 -5.85
C THR A 153 -8.76 3.74 -4.61
N VAL A 154 -7.53 4.20 -4.49
CA VAL A 154 -7.06 5.06 -3.40
C VAL A 154 -6.70 6.42 -3.97
N ASP A 155 -7.18 7.48 -3.35
CA ASP A 155 -6.69 8.83 -3.59
C ASP A 155 -5.33 8.99 -2.90
N MET A 156 -4.27 8.97 -3.70
CA MET A 156 -2.89 9.07 -3.22
C MET A 156 -2.44 10.51 -2.93
N GLY A 157 -3.23 11.49 -3.36
CA GLY A 157 -2.91 12.90 -3.20
C GLY A 157 -2.18 13.51 -4.40
N GLU A 158 -1.61 14.69 -4.17
CA GLU A 158 -0.83 15.41 -5.16
C GLU A 158 0.64 14.98 -5.12
N ALA A 159 1.27 14.93 -6.29
CA ALA A 159 2.69 14.68 -6.41
C ALA A 159 3.48 16.00 -6.33
N GLY A 160 4.38 16.11 -5.36
CA GLY A 160 5.35 17.20 -5.30
C GLY A 160 6.50 16.94 -6.27
N LEU A 161 6.48 17.55 -7.45
CA LEU A 161 7.48 17.37 -8.49
C LEU A 161 8.56 18.45 -8.38
N LEU A 162 9.82 18.02 -8.21
CA LEU A 162 10.99 18.89 -8.24
C LEU A 162 11.66 18.89 -9.62
N PRO A 163 12.58 19.83 -9.89
CA PRO A 163 13.38 19.79 -11.11
C PRO A 163 14.22 18.52 -11.19
N ALA A 164 14.32 17.93 -12.39
CA ALA A 164 15.22 16.81 -12.63
C ALA A 164 16.68 17.23 -12.42
N MET A 165 17.50 16.29 -12.00
CA MET A 165 18.93 16.52 -11.76
C MET A 165 19.78 15.44 -12.41
N GLU A 166 20.91 15.86 -12.99
CA GLU A 166 21.94 14.95 -13.45
C GLU A 166 22.82 14.54 -12.27
N LEU A 167 23.08 13.24 -12.15
CA LEU A 167 23.98 12.70 -11.13
C LEU A 167 24.77 11.52 -11.65
N GLU A 168 25.80 11.12 -10.95
CA GLU A 168 26.63 9.98 -11.28
C GLU A 168 26.56 8.95 -10.17
N ALA A 169 26.12 7.74 -10.48
CA ALA A 169 26.07 6.63 -9.54
C ALA A 169 26.62 5.36 -10.19
N GLY A 170 27.56 4.69 -9.52
CA GLY A 170 28.17 3.46 -10.03
C GLY A 170 28.91 3.61 -11.35
N GLY A 171 29.42 4.81 -11.66
CA GLY A 171 30.09 5.12 -12.94
C GLY A 171 29.14 5.43 -14.10
N GLU A 172 27.85 5.54 -13.83
CA GLU A 172 26.82 5.86 -14.84
C GLU A 172 26.26 7.27 -14.59
N LYS A 173 26.05 8.03 -15.68
CA LYS A 173 25.33 9.31 -15.64
C LYS A 173 23.85 9.06 -15.75
N LEU A 174 23.08 9.54 -14.80
CA LEU A 174 21.66 9.30 -14.69
C LEU A 174 20.90 10.62 -14.49
N THR A 175 19.73 10.73 -15.12
CA THR A 175 18.79 11.82 -14.86
C THR A 175 17.79 11.33 -13.82
N LEU A 176 17.86 11.88 -12.61
CA LEU A 176 16.93 11.58 -11.51
C LEU A 176 15.82 12.63 -11.47
N HIS A 177 14.58 12.19 -11.38
CA HIS A 177 13.40 13.01 -11.20
C HIS A 177 12.91 12.87 -9.75
N PRO A 178 13.19 13.85 -8.87
CA PRO A 178 12.74 13.78 -7.48
C PRO A 178 11.23 14.04 -7.39
N VAL A 179 10.52 13.17 -6.65
CA VAL A 179 9.07 13.26 -6.45
C VAL A 179 8.71 13.01 -4.99
N TRP A 180 7.82 13.82 -4.45
CA TRP A 180 7.22 13.63 -3.14
C TRP A 180 5.81 13.04 -3.28
N MET A 181 5.58 11.82 -2.79
CA MET A 181 4.26 11.16 -2.73
C MET A 181 3.84 10.84 -1.30
N GLY A 182 4.08 11.79 -0.37
CA GLY A 182 3.98 11.57 1.07
C GLY A 182 5.26 10.99 1.68
N ASN A 183 6.18 10.57 0.84
CA ASN A 183 7.55 10.14 1.12
C ASN A 183 8.43 10.47 -0.11
N PRO A 184 9.76 10.52 0.06
CA PRO A 184 10.66 10.89 -1.03
C PRO A 184 10.94 9.75 -2.00
N HIS A 185 10.88 10.06 -3.29
CA HIS A 185 11.16 9.17 -4.41
C HIS A 185 12.13 9.81 -5.40
N GLY A 186 12.95 8.98 -6.04
CA GLY A 186 13.79 9.35 -7.17
C GLY A 186 13.52 8.43 -8.36
N VAL A 187 12.92 8.99 -9.40
CA VAL A 187 12.56 8.23 -10.61
C VAL A 187 13.65 8.41 -11.68
N VAL A 188 14.13 7.30 -12.22
CA VAL A 188 15.06 7.26 -13.36
C VAL A 188 14.36 6.55 -14.51
N PHE A 189 14.16 7.28 -15.63
CA PHE A 189 13.63 6.67 -16.84
C PHE A 189 14.73 5.98 -17.62
N CYS A 190 14.49 4.74 -18.02
CA CYS A 190 15.40 3.90 -18.81
C CYS A 190 14.61 3.08 -19.83
N GLN A 191 15.29 2.42 -20.77
CA GLN A 191 14.59 1.63 -21.79
C GLN A 191 14.06 0.31 -21.26
N LYS A 192 14.79 -0.34 -20.34
CA LYS A 192 14.52 -1.69 -19.83
C LYS A 192 14.75 -1.75 -18.32
N PRO A 193 13.75 -1.42 -17.51
CA PRO A 193 13.88 -1.48 -16.04
C PRO A 193 14.27 -2.86 -15.52
N GLU A 194 13.86 -3.93 -16.23
CA GLU A 194 14.16 -5.32 -15.87
C GLU A 194 15.63 -5.69 -15.99
N GLU A 195 16.40 -4.99 -16.84
CA GLU A 195 17.84 -5.22 -17.04
C GLU A 195 18.73 -4.40 -16.10
N VAL A 196 18.14 -3.47 -15.32
CA VAL A 196 18.90 -2.62 -14.38
C VAL A 196 19.47 -3.44 -13.24
N GLU A 197 20.77 -3.27 -12.95
CA GLU A 197 21.45 -3.85 -11.77
C GLU A 197 21.04 -3.13 -10.48
N LEU A 198 19.80 -3.39 -10.05
CA LEU A 198 19.14 -2.64 -8.98
C LEU A 198 19.84 -2.83 -7.62
N GLU A 199 20.45 -4.00 -7.37
CA GLU A 199 21.26 -4.26 -6.18
C GLU A 199 22.52 -3.38 -6.11
N ARG A 200 23.05 -2.97 -7.27
CA ARG A 200 24.23 -2.09 -7.36
C ARG A 200 23.83 -0.62 -7.30
N LEU A 201 22.85 -0.20 -8.11
CA LEU A 201 22.48 1.21 -8.25
C LEU A 201 21.55 1.70 -7.13
N GLY A 202 20.64 0.83 -6.64
CA GLY A 202 19.65 1.17 -5.62
C GLY A 202 20.26 1.79 -4.36
N PRO A 203 21.22 1.12 -3.69
CA PRO A 203 21.86 1.68 -2.49
C PRO A 203 22.62 2.98 -2.76
N LEU A 204 23.27 3.10 -3.92
CA LEU A 204 24.02 4.29 -4.28
C LEU A 204 23.10 5.51 -4.47
N LEU A 205 21.94 5.30 -5.09
CA LEU A 205 20.96 6.36 -5.31
C LEU A 205 20.16 6.67 -4.02
N GLU A 206 19.79 5.64 -3.24
CA GLU A 206 19.12 5.84 -1.95
C GLU A 206 19.88 6.79 -1.03
N HIS A 207 21.22 6.72 -1.04
CA HIS A 207 22.10 7.48 -0.17
C HIS A 207 22.90 8.57 -0.91
N HIS A 208 22.51 8.90 -2.15
CA HIS A 208 23.28 9.84 -2.96
C HIS A 208 23.29 11.24 -2.33
N PRO A 209 24.47 11.88 -2.15
CA PRO A 209 24.55 13.18 -1.45
C PRO A 209 23.70 14.29 -2.07
N ALA A 210 23.48 14.27 -3.38
CA ALA A 210 22.69 15.28 -4.08
C ALA A 210 21.20 15.27 -3.73
N VAL A 211 20.66 14.16 -3.19
CA VAL A 211 19.22 14.09 -2.82
C VAL A 211 18.93 14.55 -1.39
N GLY A 212 19.97 14.76 -0.56
CA GLY A 212 19.87 15.35 0.78
C GLY A 212 19.30 14.44 1.87
N GLU A 213 18.41 13.50 1.53
CA GLU A 213 17.84 12.50 2.42
C GLU A 213 17.73 11.14 1.69
N ARG A 214 17.51 10.06 2.45
CA ARG A 214 17.31 8.74 1.85
C ARG A 214 15.99 8.67 1.09
N ILE A 215 16.02 8.17 -0.14
CA ILE A 215 14.88 8.10 -1.04
C ILE A 215 14.54 6.65 -1.43
N ASN A 216 13.30 6.41 -1.87
CA ASN A 216 12.97 5.25 -2.68
C ASN A 216 13.43 5.54 -4.11
N VAL A 217 13.85 4.52 -4.84
CA VAL A 217 14.36 4.65 -6.21
C VAL A 217 13.54 3.79 -7.15
N GLU A 218 13.03 4.40 -8.21
CA GLU A 218 12.25 3.75 -9.25
C GLU A 218 12.98 3.83 -10.59
N PHE A 219 13.29 2.69 -11.20
CA PHE A 219 13.64 2.60 -12.60
C PHE A 219 12.42 2.29 -13.42
N ALA A 220 12.08 3.14 -14.40
CA ALA A 220 10.80 3.10 -15.08
C ALA A 220 10.93 3.28 -16.61
N ALA A 221 9.99 2.68 -17.36
CA ALA A 221 9.81 2.87 -18.79
C ALA A 221 8.33 2.96 -19.14
N CYS A 222 7.97 3.90 -20.03
CA CYS A 222 6.61 4.04 -20.54
C CYS A 222 6.64 4.27 -22.06
N PRO A 223 6.92 3.23 -22.87
CA PRO A 223 7.23 3.37 -24.29
C PRO A 223 6.05 3.77 -25.17
N ASP A 224 4.82 3.52 -24.72
CA ASP A 224 3.59 3.74 -25.49
C ASP A 224 2.62 4.74 -24.83
N GLY A 225 3.04 5.35 -23.73
CA GLY A 225 2.22 6.29 -22.95
C GLY A 225 1.08 5.65 -22.16
N LYS A 226 0.96 4.31 -22.18
CA LYS A 226 -0.14 3.57 -21.54
C LYS A 226 0.33 2.48 -20.58
N HIS A 227 1.50 1.91 -20.83
CA HIS A 227 2.08 0.84 -20.03
C HIS A 227 3.37 1.32 -19.40
N LEU A 228 3.35 1.48 -18.08
CA LEU A 228 4.49 1.92 -17.26
C LEU A 228 5.08 0.68 -16.58
N THR A 229 6.24 0.22 -17.05
CA THR A 229 6.98 -0.85 -16.37
C THR A 229 7.96 -0.24 -15.40
N LEU A 230 8.05 -0.79 -14.18
CA LEU A 230 8.98 -0.29 -13.17
C LEU A 230 9.50 -1.37 -12.22
N ARG A 231 10.72 -1.14 -11.72
CA ARG A 231 11.33 -1.85 -10.60
C ARG A 231 11.70 -0.84 -9.53
N VAL A 232 11.62 -1.27 -8.28
CA VAL A 232 11.76 -0.38 -7.13
C VAL A 232 12.82 -0.90 -6.17
N TRP A 233 13.63 0.01 -5.69
CA TRP A 233 14.46 -0.12 -4.50
C TRP A 233 13.83 0.73 -3.40
N GLU A 234 13.21 0.11 -2.42
CA GLU A 234 12.58 0.84 -1.32
C GLU A 234 13.59 1.17 -0.23
N ARG A 235 13.52 2.40 0.24
CA ARG A 235 14.33 2.95 1.33
C ARG A 235 14.31 2.03 2.57
N GLY A 236 15.45 1.45 2.89
CA GLY A 236 15.61 0.58 4.05
C GLY A 236 15.13 -0.86 3.88
N SER A 237 14.44 -1.17 2.76
CA SER A 237 13.91 -2.52 2.49
C SER A 237 14.58 -3.18 1.29
N GLY A 238 15.22 -2.39 0.39
CA GLY A 238 15.83 -2.92 -0.81
C GLY A 238 14.81 -3.23 -1.90
N ILE A 239 15.07 -4.27 -2.71
CA ILE A 239 14.17 -4.68 -3.79
C ILE A 239 12.88 -5.21 -3.21
N THR A 240 11.75 -4.65 -3.66
CA THR A 240 10.41 -5.12 -3.29
C THR A 240 9.59 -5.49 -4.53
N LEU A 241 8.52 -6.25 -4.32
CA LEU A 241 7.63 -6.69 -5.40
C LEU A 241 6.72 -5.56 -5.88
N ALA A 242 6.36 -4.61 -5.01
CA ALA A 242 5.49 -3.50 -5.37
C ALA A 242 5.53 -2.36 -4.34
N CYS A 243 5.85 -1.16 -4.81
CA CYS A 243 5.72 0.10 -4.08
C CYS A 243 4.61 0.95 -4.71
N GLY A 244 3.51 1.16 -3.99
CA GLY A 244 2.36 1.93 -4.49
C GLY A 244 2.69 3.41 -4.67
N THR A 245 3.38 4.04 -3.71
CA THR A 245 3.83 5.43 -3.80
C THR A 245 4.89 5.61 -4.88
N GLY A 246 5.79 4.63 -5.05
CA GLY A 246 6.78 4.62 -6.12
C GLY A 246 6.15 4.55 -7.51
N ALA A 247 5.13 3.71 -7.70
CA ALA A 247 4.38 3.67 -8.95
C ALA A 247 3.69 5.01 -9.25
N CYS A 248 3.09 5.65 -8.23
CA CYS A 248 2.49 6.98 -8.38
C CYS A 248 3.54 8.06 -8.68
N ALA A 249 4.72 7.99 -8.05
CA ALA A 249 5.83 8.91 -8.31
C ALA A 249 6.34 8.79 -9.76
N ALA A 250 6.57 7.55 -10.22
CA ALA A 250 7.00 7.27 -11.60
C ALA A 250 5.95 7.73 -12.63
N PHE A 251 4.66 7.52 -12.34
CA PHE A 251 3.57 8.02 -13.16
C PHE A 251 3.55 9.55 -13.23
N ALA A 252 3.63 10.22 -12.07
CA ALA A 252 3.59 11.69 -12.02
C ALA A 252 4.80 12.33 -12.73
N ALA A 253 6.00 11.78 -12.54
CA ALA A 253 7.19 12.20 -13.28
C ALA A 253 7.02 11.96 -14.79
N GLY A 254 6.53 10.77 -15.18
CA GLY A 254 6.29 10.44 -16.59
C GLY A 254 5.23 11.33 -17.25
N ARG A 255 4.22 11.77 -16.50
CA ARG A 255 3.26 12.77 -16.97
C ARG A 255 3.93 14.12 -17.27
N LYS A 256 4.77 14.59 -16.32
CA LYS A 256 5.51 15.85 -16.46
C LYS A 256 6.44 15.82 -17.67
N GLU A 257 7.10 14.71 -17.90
CA GLU A 257 8.04 14.52 -19.03
C GLU A 257 7.34 14.18 -20.37
N GLY A 258 5.99 14.06 -20.37
CA GLY A 258 5.25 13.69 -21.59
C GLY A 258 5.37 12.23 -21.99
N LEU A 259 5.92 11.37 -21.13
CA LEU A 259 6.09 9.93 -21.35
C LEU A 259 4.81 9.14 -21.07
N CYS A 260 4.00 9.59 -20.12
CA CYS A 260 2.77 8.92 -19.71
C CYS A 260 1.53 9.70 -20.11
N GLY A 261 0.48 8.98 -20.58
CA GLY A 261 -0.86 9.54 -20.77
C GLY A 261 -1.58 9.81 -19.43
N GLU A 262 -2.83 10.30 -19.47
CA GLU A 262 -3.63 10.58 -18.26
C GLU A 262 -3.92 9.33 -17.42
N ARG A 263 -3.85 8.17 -18.03
CA ARG A 263 -4.07 6.85 -17.42
C ARG A 263 -3.04 5.88 -17.91
N VAL A 264 -2.47 5.10 -17.01
CA VAL A 264 -1.52 4.05 -17.35
C VAL A 264 -1.81 2.78 -16.55
N LEU A 265 -1.38 1.66 -17.09
CA LEU A 265 -1.21 0.41 -16.35
C LEU A 265 0.25 0.31 -15.91
N ALA A 266 0.49 0.39 -14.62
CA ALA A 266 1.81 0.26 -14.03
C ALA A 266 2.09 -1.21 -13.71
N HIS A 267 3.10 -1.78 -14.35
CA HIS A 267 3.52 -3.17 -14.21
C HIS A 267 4.72 -3.26 -13.28
N LEU A 268 4.51 -3.90 -12.14
CA LEU A 268 5.52 -4.21 -11.12
C LEU A 268 5.73 -5.72 -11.04
N PRO A 269 6.82 -6.22 -10.45
CA PRO A 269 7.03 -7.66 -10.26
C PRO A 269 5.87 -8.35 -9.52
N GLY A 270 5.24 -7.70 -8.55
CA GLY A 270 4.11 -8.23 -7.79
C GLY A 270 2.75 -8.15 -8.51
N GLY A 271 2.65 -7.42 -9.64
CA GLY A 271 1.41 -7.29 -10.41
C GLY A 271 1.19 -5.92 -11.01
N THR A 272 -0.05 -5.60 -11.34
CA THR A 272 -0.39 -4.38 -12.08
C THR A 272 -1.31 -3.47 -11.27
N LEU A 273 -1.02 -2.16 -11.32
CA LEU A 273 -1.85 -1.07 -10.82
C LEU A 273 -2.38 -0.25 -12.00
N ALA A 274 -3.61 0.21 -11.92
CA ALA A 274 -4.08 1.28 -12.79
C ALA A 274 -3.87 2.63 -12.10
N LEU A 275 -3.17 3.54 -12.77
CA LEU A 275 -2.90 4.89 -12.29
C LEU A 275 -3.62 5.90 -13.17
N GLU A 276 -4.22 6.89 -12.54
CA GLU A 276 -4.98 7.93 -13.22
C GLU A 276 -4.73 9.27 -12.53
N GLN A 277 -4.58 10.32 -13.32
CA GLN A 277 -4.58 11.68 -12.82
C GLN A 277 -5.99 12.28 -12.96
N ARG A 278 -6.52 12.81 -11.85
CA ARG A 278 -7.78 13.56 -11.80
C ARG A 278 -7.49 14.94 -11.21
N GLY A 279 -7.49 15.97 -12.06
CA GLY A 279 -6.96 17.28 -11.68
C GLY A 279 -5.47 17.17 -11.33
N GLU A 280 -5.08 17.62 -10.14
CA GLU A 280 -3.69 17.56 -9.66
C GLU A 280 -3.38 16.28 -8.83
N ARG A 281 -4.40 15.44 -8.60
CA ARG A 281 -4.30 14.29 -7.71
C ARG A 281 -4.09 12.99 -8.49
N VAL A 282 -3.28 12.12 -7.92
CA VAL A 282 -3.02 10.77 -8.44
C VAL A 282 -3.94 9.77 -7.75
N TYR A 283 -4.62 8.95 -8.54
CA TYR A 283 -5.47 7.85 -8.08
C TYR A 283 -4.84 6.51 -8.47
N MET A 284 -4.79 5.61 -7.52
CA MET A 284 -4.20 4.28 -7.69
C MET A 284 -5.24 3.21 -7.45
N THR A 285 -5.55 2.42 -8.48
CA THR A 285 -6.44 1.26 -8.39
C THR A 285 -5.64 -0.03 -8.45
N GLY A 286 -5.89 -0.92 -7.51
CA GLY A 286 -5.23 -2.23 -7.48
C GLY A 286 -6.02 -3.28 -6.72
N PRO A 287 -5.65 -4.55 -6.86
CA PRO A 287 -6.29 -5.65 -6.15
C PRO A 287 -5.99 -5.60 -4.66
N ALA A 288 -6.86 -6.27 -3.91
CA ALA A 288 -6.67 -6.64 -2.52
C ALA A 288 -7.15 -8.08 -2.35
N ARG A 289 -6.34 -8.94 -1.75
CA ARG A 289 -6.64 -10.36 -1.64
C ARG A 289 -6.55 -10.83 -0.19
N LEU A 290 -7.54 -11.62 0.22
CA LEU A 290 -7.48 -12.42 1.43
C LEU A 290 -6.63 -13.66 1.14
N VAL A 291 -5.64 -13.94 1.98
CA VAL A 291 -4.81 -15.14 1.88
C VAL A 291 -5.40 -16.23 2.78
N PHE A 292 -5.49 -15.96 4.08
CA PHE A 292 -6.14 -16.86 5.05
C PHE A 292 -6.53 -16.11 6.33
N GLU A 293 -7.30 -16.76 7.17
CA GLU A 293 -7.67 -16.32 8.51
C GLU A 293 -7.14 -17.31 9.53
N GLY A 294 -6.82 -16.81 10.73
CA GLY A 294 -6.29 -17.65 11.79
C GLY A 294 -6.59 -17.10 13.18
N GLU A 295 -6.30 -17.93 14.15
CA GLU A 295 -6.41 -17.60 15.56
C GLU A 295 -5.07 -17.89 16.25
N LEU A 296 -4.64 -16.97 17.10
CA LEU A 296 -3.46 -17.17 17.95
C LEU A 296 -3.92 -17.66 19.32
N PRO A 297 -3.28 -18.69 19.87
CA PRO A 297 -3.56 -19.12 21.22
C PRO A 297 -3.24 -17.97 22.19
N GLN A 298 -3.99 -17.87 23.28
CA GLN A 298 -3.56 -17.02 24.40
C GLN A 298 -2.19 -17.50 24.87
N LYS A 299 -1.31 -16.56 25.26
CA LYS A 299 -0.12 -16.94 26.00
C LYS A 299 -0.58 -17.68 27.25
N GLU A 300 -0.19 -18.94 27.38
CA GLU A 300 -0.23 -19.59 28.68
C GLU A 300 0.57 -18.72 29.65
N GLY A 301 -0.05 -18.33 30.75
CA GLY A 301 0.54 -17.43 31.72
C GLY A 301 1.87 -18.00 32.25
N GLY A 302 2.94 -17.23 32.12
CA GLY A 302 4.19 -17.41 32.86
C GLY A 302 5.10 -18.54 32.37
N GLY A 303 6.10 -18.13 31.60
CA GLY A 303 7.27 -18.94 31.26
C GLY A 303 8.21 -18.09 30.41
N GLU A 304 9.10 -17.36 31.05
CA GLU A 304 10.36 -16.96 30.43
C GLU A 304 11.05 -18.26 30.00
N HIS A 305 11.11 -18.50 28.71
CA HIS A 305 12.08 -19.46 28.19
C HIS A 305 13.03 -18.69 27.27
N ILE A 306 14.21 -18.51 27.87
CA ILE A 306 15.59 -18.37 27.40
C ILE A 306 15.78 -17.93 25.97
#